data_e3531a8ce4cf281c8c4d6b3e3ac128d4
#
_entry.id   e3531a8ce4cf281c8c4d6b3e3ac128d4
#
_cell.length_a   1.000
_cell.length_b   1.000
_cell.length_c   1.000
_cell.angle_alpha   90.00
_cell.angle_beta   90.00
_cell.angle_gamma   90.00
#
_symmetry.space_group_name_H-M   'P 1'
#
loop_
_entity.id
_entity.type
_entity.pdbx_description
1 polymer ?
#
loop_
_entity_poly.entity_id
_entity_poly.type
_entity_poly.pdbx_seq_one_letter_code
_entity_poly.pdbx_strand_id
1 'polypeptide(L)'
;MRPGGHLATAVVLSGTGYGVTGSAELAAGCFAGAFMIDVDHYLDYLTVEGQWRRPGPAQFLRYYFAHRYHRLVLPLHSIELMGALVTLAVAWPRLALVGYLTGALLHLLLDVLVNGEQLLLRPVLFYSIAYRARLGFSRHHLVARLALSPHVGEHPTREFFSWRPTERRLEPIPAALESLQAGSSPAGASKSTSKTVTHKSKAVRQGTGADAPHHDRSG
;
A
#
# COMPACT_ATOMS: atom_id res chain seq x y z
N MET A 1 8.70 -7.66 -4.39
CA MET A 1 8.79 -9.15 -4.53
C MET A 1 7.62 -9.77 -3.78
N ARG A 2 7.24 -11.04 -4.01
CA ARG A 2 6.22 -11.70 -3.19
C ARG A 2 6.79 -12.14 -1.85
N PRO A 3 5.98 -12.27 -0.78
CA PRO A 3 6.50 -12.55 0.57
C PRO A 3 7.35 -13.83 0.67
N GLY A 4 7.03 -14.87 -0.12
CA GLY A 4 7.85 -16.08 -0.19
C GLY A 4 9.25 -15.87 -0.76
N GLY A 5 9.40 -14.91 -1.66
CA GLY A 5 10.72 -14.51 -2.16
C GLY A 5 11.55 -13.82 -1.06
N HIS A 6 10.93 -12.91 -0.27
CA HIS A 6 11.59 -12.29 0.87
C HIS A 6 11.94 -13.31 1.95
N LEU A 7 11.08 -14.32 2.19
CA LEU A 7 11.40 -15.42 3.10
C LEU A 7 12.63 -16.21 2.63
N ALA A 8 12.70 -16.57 1.34
CA ALA A 8 13.83 -17.31 0.79
C ALA A 8 15.14 -16.51 0.90
N THR A 9 15.11 -15.21 0.53
CA THR A 9 16.29 -14.34 0.66
C THR A 9 16.70 -14.13 2.10
N ALA A 10 15.73 -14.01 3.03
CA ALA A 10 16.01 -13.89 4.45
C ALA A 10 16.71 -15.14 5.01
N VAL A 11 16.24 -16.34 4.63
CA VAL A 11 16.88 -17.61 5.05
C VAL A 11 18.30 -17.70 4.50
N VAL A 12 18.53 -17.40 3.23
CA VAL A 12 19.86 -17.43 2.62
C VAL A 12 20.78 -16.40 3.29
N LEU A 13 20.34 -15.16 3.46
CA LEU A 13 21.15 -14.11 4.08
C LEU A 13 21.53 -14.47 5.53
N SER A 14 20.54 -14.94 6.31
CA SER A 14 20.77 -15.32 7.71
C SER A 14 21.69 -16.52 7.83
N GLY A 15 21.49 -17.54 6.99
CA GLY A 15 22.35 -18.74 6.95
C GLY A 15 23.78 -18.39 6.56
N THR A 16 23.97 -17.54 5.56
CA THR A 16 25.30 -17.05 5.16
C THR A 16 25.94 -16.23 6.29
N GLY A 17 25.19 -15.30 6.87
CA GLY A 17 25.66 -14.47 7.99
C GLY A 17 26.15 -15.33 9.16
N TYR A 18 25.36 -16.35 9.54
CA TYR A 18 25.75 -17.30 10.58
C TYR A 18 27.00 -18.12 10.19
N GLY A 19 27.00 -18.68 8.98
CA GLY A 19 28.11 -19.51 8.49
C GLY A 19 29.46 -18.78 8.44
N VAL A 20 29.43 -17.47 8.12
CA VAL A 20 30.66 -16.65 8.04
C VAL A 20 31.09 -16.13 9.41
N THR A 21 30.17 -15.78 10.29
CA THR A 21 30.50 -15.07 11.54
C THR A 21 30.33 -15.92 12.79
N GLY A 22 29.59 -17.02 12.72
CA GLY A 22 29.18 -17.81 13.91
C GLY A 22 28.20 -17.08 14.81
N SER A 23 27.71 -15.87 14.43
CA SER A 23 26.88 -15.04 15.29
C SER A 23 25.40 -15.29 15.05
N ALA A 24 24.72 -15.86 16.04
CA ALA A 24 23.27 -16.03 16.04
C ALA A 24 22.54 -14.67 16.10
N GLU A 25 23.11 -13.68 16.79
CA GLU A 25 22.53 -12.31 16.84
C GLU A 25 22.51 -11.67 15.46
N LEU A 26 23.62 -11.74 14.71
CA LEU A 26 23.67 -11.22 13.35
C LEU A 26 22.66 -11.92 12.46
N ALA A 27 22.61 -13.25 12.49
CA ALA A 27 21.72 -14.04 11.68
C ALA A 27 20.24 -13.73 11.99
N ALA A 28 19.87 -13.67 13.27
CA ALA A 28 18.51 -13.29 13.68
C ALA A 28 18.16 -11.87 13.23
N GLY A 29 19.09 -10.93 13.36
CA GLY A 29 18.93 -9.58 12.82
C GLY A 29 18.70 -9.57 11.33
N CYS A 30 19.53 -10.29 10.55
CA CYS A 30 19.37 -10.41 9.10
C CYS A 30 17.97 -10.96 8.71
N PHE A 31 17.53 -12.01 9.41
CA PHE A 31 16.20 -12.57 9.17
C PHE A 31 15.09 -11.57 9.49
N ALA A 32 15.18 -10.90 10.64
CA ALA A 32 14.19 -9.91 11.04
C ALA A 32 14.11 -8.73 10.05
N GLY A 33 15.23 -8.20 9.61
CA GLY A 33 15.26 -7.12 8.64
C GLY A 33 14.82 -7.55 7.24
N ALA A 34 15.19 -8.75 6.80
CA ALA A 34 14.88 -9.20 5.44
C ALA A 34 13.45 -9.76 5.27
N PHE A 35 12.79 -10.20 6.34
CA PHE A 35 11.46 -10.80 6.27
C PHE A 35 10.46 -10.17 7.23
N MET A 36 10.81 -9.96 8.50
CA MET A 36 9.87 -9.44 9.50
C MET A 36 9.55 -7.96 9.31
N ILE A 37 10.29 -7.24 8.47
CA ILE A 37 9.96 -5.86 8.09
C ILE A 37 8.55 -5.77 7.49
N ASP A 38 8.09 -6.80 6.77
CA ASP A 38 6.73 -6.88 6.19
C ASP A 38 5.61 -6.97 7.23
N VAL A 39 5.95 -7.10 8.52
CA VAL A 39 4.94 -7.10 9.58
C VAL A 39 4.14 -5.80 9.63
N ASP A 40 4.69 -4.70 9.16
CA ASP A 40 3.97 -3.43 9.12
C ASP A 40 2.79 -3.43 8.12
N HIS A 41 2.84 -4.21 7.05
CA HIS A 41 1.69 -4.45 6.20
C HIS A 41 0.53 -5.12 6.97
N TYR A 42 0.87 -6.04 7.86
CA TYR A 42 -0.12 -6.67 8.71
C TYR A 42 -0.63 -5.72 9.80
N LEU A 43 0.24 -4.88 10.36
CA LEU A 43 -0.15 -3.83 11.29
C LEU A 43 -1.05 -2.80 10.64
N ASP A 44 -0.74 -2.34 9.43
CA ASP A 44 -1.61 -1.44 8.67
C ASP A 44 -2.98 -2.09 8.41
N TYR A 45 -3.00 -3.37 8.04
CA TYR A 45 -4.26 -4.12 7.87
C TYR A 45 -5.12 -4.12 9.12
N LEU A 46 -4.52 -4.36 10.29
CA LEU A 46 -5.27 -4.40 11.56
C LEU A 46 -5.73 -3.01 12.00
N THR A 47 -4.83 -2.03 11.97
CA THR A 47 -5.03 -0.73 12.62
C THR A 47 -5.55 0.34 11.66
N VAL A 48 -4.87 0.55 10.53
CA VAL A 48 -5.19 1.60 9.56
C VAL A 48 -6.43 1.25 8.75
N GLU A 49 -6.55 -0.02 8.33
CA GLU A 49 -7.70 -0.53 7.57
C GLU A 49 -8.82 -1.08 8.48
N GLY A 50 -8.61 -1.07 9.80
CA GLY A 50 -9.62 -1.44 10.79
C GLY A 50 -10.05 -2.91 10.77
N GLN A 51 -9.22 -3.81 10.25
CA GLN A 51 -9.55 -5.23 10.09
C GLN A 51 -9.25 -6.07 11.35
N TRP A 52 -9.14 -5.45 12.51
CA TRP A 52 -8.82 -6.12 13.79
C TRP A 52 -9.79 -7.25 14.19
N ARG A 53 -11.01 -7.25 13.65
CA ARG A 53 -12.00 -8.33 13.85
C ARG A 53 -11.74 -9.56 12.98
N ARG A 54 -10.81 -9.48 12.03
CA ARG A 54 -10.44 -10.54 11.10
C ARG A 54 -8.93 -10.73 11.05
N PRO A 55 -8.28 -11.04 12.20
CA PRO A 55 -6.83 -11.00 12.31
C PRO A 55 -6.12 -12.21 11.69
N GLY A 56 -6.84 -13.14 11.07
CA GLY A 56 -6.24 -14.35 10.53
C GLY A 56 -5.26 -14.05 9.38
N PRO A 57 -4.10 -14.74 9.33
CA PRO A 57 -3.11 -14.50 8.28
C PRO A 57 -3.64 -14.79 6.87
N ALA A 58 -4.51 -15.77 6.71
CA ALA A 58 -5.14 -16.06 5.42
C ALA A 58 -6.09 -14.93 4.96
N GLN A 59 -6.82 -14.29 5.90
CA GLN A 59 -7.66 -13.13 5.59
C GLN A 59 -6.81 -11.92 5.21
N PHE A 60 -5.72 -11.68 5.96
CA PHE A 60 -4.75 -10.63 5.63
C PHE A 60 -4.19 -10.82 4.22
N LEU A 61 -3.67 -12.01 3.90
CA LEU A 61 -3.09 -12.28 2.58
C LEU A 61 -4.11 -12.12 1.44
N ARG A 62 -5.35 -12.59 1.63
CA ARG A 62 -6.43 -12.38 0.65
C ARG A 62 -6.72 -10.89 0.45
N TYR A 63 -6.79 -10.14 1.53
CA TYR A 63 -7.04 -8.70 1.51
C TYR A 63 -5.91 -7.95 0.79
N TYR A 64 -4.67 -8.31 1.13
CA TYR A 64 -3.47 -7.68 0.59
C TYR A 64 -3.29 -8.00 -0.91
N PHE A 65 -3.34 -9.27 -1.30
CA PHE A 65 -3.19 -9.67 -2.71
C PHE A 65 -4.34 -9.17 -3.61
N ALA A 66 -5.54 -9.04 -3.07
CA ALA A 66 -6.66 -8.43 -3.78
C ALA A 66 -6.60 -6.89 -3.81
N HIS A 67 -5.51 -6.27 -3.34
CA HIS A 67 -5.28 -4.82 -3.29
C HIS A 67 -6.45 -4.04 -2.70
N ARG A 68 -7.10 -4.57 -1.65
CA ARG A 68 -8.26 -3.94 -1.01
C ARG A 68 -7.89 -2.82 -0.03
N TYR A 69 -6.61 -2.66 0.29
CA TYR A 69 -6.13 -1.60 1.17
C TYR A 69 -6.28 -0.22 0.51
N HIS A 70 -6.61 0.76 1.32
CA HIS A 70 -6.81 2.16 0.90
C HIS A 70 -5.64 3.05 1.28
N ARG A 71 -4.95 2.71 2.37
CA ARG A 71 -3.82 3.47 2.90
C ARG A 71 -2.61 2.57 3.11
N LEU A 72 -1.42 3.18 3.03
CA LEU A 72 -0.12 2.53 3.22
C LEU A 72 0.75 3.43 4.08
N VAL A 73 0.80 3.15 5.38
CA VAL A 73 1.64 3.91 6.33
C VAL A 73 3.04 3.31 6.37
N LEU A 74 3.18 2.02 6.58
CA LEU A 74 4.39 1.20 6.47
C LEU A 74 5.63 1.83 7.14
N PRO A 75 5.62 2.05 8.45
CA PRO A 75 6.72 2.76 9.12
C PRO A 75 8.07 2.04 9.00
N LEU A 76 8.08 0.70 9.00
CA LEU A 76 9.31 -0.08 8.86
C LEU A 76 9.92 0.03 7.45
N HIS A 77 9.10 0.32 6.44
CA HIS A 77 9.56 0.57 5.07
C HIS A 77 9.89 2.05 4.84
N SER A 78 10.48 2.75 5.83
CA SER A 78 10.84 4.15 5.65
C SER A 78 12.34 4.39 5.68
N ILE A 79 12.82 5.19 4.72
CA ILE A 79 14.23 5.60 4.66
C ILE A 79 14.60 6.47 5.88
N GLU A 80 13.64 7.19 6.45
CA GLU A 80 13.84 8.00 7.66
C GLU A 80 14.14 7.09 8.86
N LEU A 81 13.38 5.99 9.03
CA LEU A 81 13.66 5.02 10.07
C LEU A 81 15.00 4.32 9.82
N MET A 82 15.28 3.93 8.56
CA MET A 82 16.57 3.32 8.23
C MET A 82 17.73 4.26 8.57
N GLY A 83 17.63 5.55 8.25
CA GLY A 83 18.63 6.55 8.62
C GLY A 83 18.83 6.68 10.14
N ALA A 84 17.73 6.69 10.90
CA ALA A 84 17.79 6.72 12.37
C ALA A 84 18.45 5.47 12.94
N LEU A 85 18.11 4.28 12.41
CA LEU A 85 18.72 3.01 12.84
C LEU A 85 20.19 2.89 12.44
N VAL A 86 20.61 3.43 11.30
CA VAL A 86 22.03 3.54 10.92
C VAL A 86 22.77 4.41 11.92
N THR A 87 22.23 5.57 12.27
CA THR A 87 22.82 6.47 13.27
C THR A 87 22.96 5.76 14.62
N LEU A 88 21.92 5.00 15.04
CA LEU A 88 21.95 4.21 16.25
C LEU A 88 23.01 3.10 16.19
N ALA A 89 23.16 2.41 15.05
CA ALA A 89 24.14 1.36 14.87
C ALA A 89 25.59 1.89 14.93
N VAL A 90 25.82 3.09 14.44
CA VAL A 90 27.13 3.78 14.57
C VAL A 90 27.41 4.14 16.02
N ALA A 91 26.41 4.66 16.75
CA ALA A 91 26.57 5.03 18.15
C ALA A 91 26.64 3.81 19.11
N TRP A 92 25.96 2.74 18.75
CA TRP A 92 25.85 1.53 19.55
C TRP A 92 25.85 0.27 18.66
N PRO A 93 27.03 -0.20 18.24
CA PRO A 93 27.19 -1.30 17.29
C PRO A 93 26.84 -2.66 17.91
N ARG A 94 25.59 -3.05 17.81
CA ARG A 94 25.09 -4.40 18.16
C ARG A 94 24.96 -5.25 16.91
N LEU A 95 25.44 -6.47 16.95
CA LEU A 95 25.40 -7.39 15.80
C LEU A 95 23.96 -7.64 15.32
N ALA A 96 23.00 -7.75 16.22
CA ALA A 96 21.58 -7.86 15.86
C ALA A 96 21.07 -6.65 15.06
N LEU A 97 21.47 -5.41 15.44
CA LEU A 97 21.08 -4.20 14.75
C LEU A 97 21.75 -4.07 13.39
N VAL A 98 23.03 -4.42 13.30
CA VAL A 98 23.78 -4.47 12.03
C VAL A 98 23.14 -5.50 11.10
N GLY A 99 22.82 -6.69 11.61
CA GLY A 99 22.09 -7.72 10.87
C GLY A 99 20.73 -7.21 10.38
N TYR A 100 19.93 -6.59 11.25
CA TYR A 100 18.64 -6.03 10.90
C TYR A 100 18.75 -5.02 9.75
N LEU A 101 19.66 -4.07 9.84
CA LEU A 101 19.90 -3.08 8.80
C LEU A 101 20.33 -3.72 7.48
N THR A 102 21.23 -4.71 7.54
CA THR A 102 21.65 -5.44 6.33
C THR A 102 20.46 -6.13 5.67
N GLY A 103 19.62 -6.82 6.46
CA GLY A 103 18.41 -7.48 5.97
C GLY A 103 17.39 -6.50 5.43
N ALA A 104 17.10 -5.43 6.16
CA ALA A 104 16.12 -4.41 5.77
C ALA A 104 16.52 -3.66 4.49
N LEU A 105 17.79 -3.27 4.37
CA LEU A 105 18.30 -2.62 3.16
C LEU A 105 18.23 -3.55 1.94
N LEU A 106 18.56 -4.85 2.11
CA LEU A 106 18.39 -5.84 1.05
C LEU A 106 16.92 -6.00 0.67
N HIS A 107 16.02 -6.08 1.64
CA HIS A 107 14.57 -6.17 1.40
C HIS A 107 14.08 -4.98 0.57
N LEU A 108 14.35 -3.74 1.00
CA LEU A 108 13.95 -2.52 0.32
C LEU A 108 14.54 -2.44 -1.10
N LEU A 109 15.81 -2.85 -1.27
CA LEU A 109 16.45 -2.91 -2.57
C LEU A 109 15.74 -3.88 -3.51
N LEU A 110 15.42 -5.07 -3.04
CA LEU A 110 14.70 -6.08 -3.83
C LEU A 110 13.29 -5.60 -4.18
N ASP A 111 12.64 -4.89 -3.29
CA ASP A 111 11.33 -4.31 -3.58
C ASP A 111 11.41 -3.23 -4.67
N VAL A 112 12.40 -2.36 -4.62
CA VAL A 112 12.61 -1.37 -5.69
C VAL A 112 12.91 -2.06 -7.02
N LEU A 113 13.79 -3.06 -7.03
CA LEU A 113 14.20 -3.73 -8.26
C LEU A 113 13.12 -4.61 -8.88
N VAL A 114 12.32 -5.28 -8.03
CA VAL A 114 11.34 -6.28 -8.52
C VAL A 114 9.94 -5.68 -8.67
N ASN A 115 9.53 -4.80 -7.74
CA ASN A 115 8.18 -4.22 -7.73
C ASN A 115 8.13 -2.78 -8.22
N GLY A 116 9.28 -2.06 -8.17
CA GLY A 116 9.33 -0.61 -8.28
C GLY A 116 8.73 -0.05 -9.56
N GLU A 117 9.05 -0.64 -10.71
CA GLU A 117 8.56 -0.11 -11.99
C GLU A 117 7.13 -0.50 -12.32
N GLN A 118 6.68 -1.64 -11.80
CA GLN A 118 5.36 -2.19 -12.15
C GLN A 118 4.27 -1.75 -11.18
N LEU A 119 4.60 -1.60 -9.91
CA LEU A 119 3.64 -1.40 -8.84
C LEU A 119 3.61 0.04 -8.32
N LEU A 120 4.77 0.67 -8.16
CA LEU A 120 4.90 1.96 -7.51
C LEU A 120 4.91 3.10 -8.52
N LEU A 121 4.18 4.18 -8.25
CA LEU A 121 4.18 5.37 -9.11
C LEU A 121 5.51 6.10 -9.07
N ARG A 122 6.15 6.16 -7.90
CA ARG A 122 7.49 6.72 -7.69
C ARG A 122 8.27 5.82 -6.73
N PRO A 123 8.98 4.80 -7.26
CA PRO A 123 9.58 3.74 -6.45
C PRO A 123 10.44 4.23 -5.30
N VAL A 124 11.39 5.15 -5.55
CA VAL A 124 12.31 5.65 -4.52
C VAL A 124 11.57 6.51 -3.48
N LEU A 125 10.69 7.41 -3.93
CA LEU A 125 9.95 8.31 -3.03
C LEU A 125 8.91 7.58 -2.19
N PHE A 126 8.43 6.43 -2.67
CA PHE A 126 7.51 5.59 -1.92
C PHE A 126 8.05 5.21 -0.54
N TYR A 127 9.36 5.02 -0.40
CA TYR A 127 9.98 4.65 0.86
C TYR A 127 10.24 5.83 1.81
N SER A 128 9.87 7.06 1.45
CA SER A 128 9.84 8.18 2.39
C SER A 128 8.48 8.26 3.08
N ILE A 129 8.46 8.17 4.42
CA ILE A 129 7.22 8.32 5.21
C ILE A 129 6.69 9.76 5.10
N ALA A 130 7.57 10.74 5.02
CA ALA A 130 7.21 12.15 4.82
C ALA A 130 6.50 12.35 3.47
N TYR A 131 6.99 11.72 2.39
CA TYR A 131 6.34 11.75 1.08
C TYR A 131 4.96 11.08 1.12
N ARG A 132 4.85 9.89 1.73
CA ARG A 132 3.56 9.19 1.89
C ARG A 132 2.56 10.02 2.70
N ALA A 133 3.02 10.67 3.77
CA ALA A 133 2.20 11.54 4.60
C ALA A 133 1.64 12.73 3.82
N ARG A 134 2.46 13.39 2.97
CA ARG A 134 2.01 14.47 2.08
C ARG A 134 0.89 14.04 1.12
N LEU A 135 0.85 12.77 0.74
CA LEU A 135 -0.18 12.18 -0.11
C LEU A 135 -1.32 11.53 0.69
N GLY A 136 -1.38 11.78 2.02
CA GLY A 136 -2.39 11.22 2.92
C GLY A 136 -2.33 9.71 3.04
N PHE A 137 -1.16 9.10 2.76
CA PHE A 137 -0.95 7.66 2.72
C PHE A 137 -1.85 6.93 1.71
N SER A 138 -2.47 7.67 0.79
CA SER A 138 -3.47 7.15 -0.12
C SER A 138 -2.85 6.21 -1.16
N ARG A 139 -3.38 4.98 -1.25
CA ARG A 139 -2.98 4.02 -2.26
C ARG A 139 -3.06 4.58 -3.68
N HIS A 140 -4.10 5.35 -3.99
CA HIS A 140 -4.31 5.89 -5.34
C HIS A 140 -3.19 6.81 -5.82
N HIS A 141 -2.49 7.45 -4.89
CA HIS A 141 -1.37 8.35 -5.19
C HIS A 141 -0.01 7.65 -5.11
N LEU A 142 0.05 6.45 -4.55
CA LEU A 142 1.29 5.73 -4.27
C LEU A 142 1.49 4.54 -5.20
N VAL A 143 0.41 3.86 -5.59
CA VAL A 143 0.44 2.58 -6.30
C VAL A 143 -0.31 2.69 -7.62
N ALA A 144 0.26 2.12 -8.68
CA ALA A 144 -0.39 2.06 -9.99
C ALA A 144 -1.70 1.27 -9.95
N ARG A 145 -2.63 1.62 -10.84
CA ARG A 145 -3.81 0.78 -11.09
C ARG A 145 -3.38 -0.50 -11.78
N LEU A 146 -3.79 -1.62 -11.23
CA LEU A 146 -3.42 -2.95 -11.70
C LEU A 146 -4.63 -3.73 -12.15
N ALA A 147 -4.49 -4.46 -13.26
CA ALA A 147 -5.41 -5.53 -13.60
C ALA A 147 -5.09 -6.75 -12.73
N LEU A 148 -6.04 -7.14 -11.92
CA LEU A 148 -5.93 -8.36 -11.14
C LEU A 148 -6.59 -9.53 -11.88
N SER A 149 -5.98 -10.69 -11.81
CA SER A 149 -6.66 -11.93 -12.23
C SER A 149 -7.90 -12.14 -11.34
N PRO A 150 -9.03 -12.62 -11.89
CA PRO A 150 -10.25 -12.87 -11.12
C PRO A 150 -10.05 -13.85 -9.96
N HIS A 151 -9.01 -14.68 -10.01
CA HIS A 151 -8.67 -15.67 -8.98
C HIS A 151 -7.64 -15.17 -7.95
N VAL A 152 -7.26 -13.89 -7.97
CA VAL A 152 -6.32 -13.31 -7.00
C VAL A 152 -6.92 -13.36 -5.59
N GLY A 153 -6.16 -13.92 -4.65
CA GLY A 153 -6.56 -14.06 -3.25
C GLY A 153 -7.37 -15.34 -2.95
N GLU A 154 -7.76 -16.16 -3.93
CA GLU A 154 -8.45 -17.42 -3.67
C GLU A 154 -7.55 -18.44 -2.96
N HIS A 155 -6.28 -18.51 -3.36
CA HIS A 155 -5.28 -19.41 -2.80
C HIS A 155 -4.10 -18.66 -2.18
N PRO A 156 -4.27 -18.05 -1.00
CA PRO A 156 -3.28 -17.14 -0.41
C PRO A 156 -1.92 -17.80 -0.16
N THR A 157 -1.87 -19.07 0.19
CA THR A 157 -0.61 -19.82 0.38
C THR A 157 0.13 -20.04 -0.92
N ARG A 158 -0.58 -20.39 -2.00
CA ARG A 158 0.02 -20.55 -3.32
C ARG A 158 0.55 -19.22 -3.84
N GLU A 159 -0.19 -18.15 -3.63
CA GLU A 159 0.22 -16.81 -4.04
C GLU A 159 1.40 -16.29 -3.23
N PHE A 160 1.46 -16.61 -1.93
CA PHE A 160 2.59 -16.28 -1.07
C PHE A 160 3.91 -16.79 -1.66
N PHE A 161 3.93 -18.04 -2.14
CA PHE A 161 5.13 -18.67 -2.71
C PHE A 161 5.26 -18.50 -4.23
N SER A 162 4.29 -17.85 -4.91
CA SER A 162 4.39 -17.71 -6.36
C SER A 162 5.48 -16.72 -6.74
N TRP A 163 6.26 -17.07 -7.76
CA TRP A 163 7.30 -16.19 -8.32
C TRP A 163 6.74 -15.25 -9.40
N ARG A 164 5.60 -15.58 -10.00
CA ARG A 164 5.04 -14.82 -11.12
C ARG A 164 4.17 -13.69 -10.62
N PRO A 165 4.38 -12.44 -11.10
CA PRO A 165 3.42 -11.37 -10.83
C PRO A 165 2.09 -11.71 -11.51
N THR A 166 1.01 -11.71 -10.73
CA THR A 166 -0.38 -11.88 -11.21
C THR A 166 -0.97 -10.56 -11.67
N GLU A 167 -0.28 -9.48 -11.37
CA GLU A 167 -0.72 -8.12 -11.62
C GLU A 167 -0.10 -7.59 -12.90
N ARG A 168 -0.94 -6.95 -13.74
CA ARG A 168 -0.47 -6.19 -14.90
C ARG A 168 -0.90 -4.73 -14.74
N ARG A 169 0.01 -3.82 -15.00
CA ARG A 169 -0.32 -2.40 -15.04
C ARG A 169 -1.34 -2.14 -16.12
N LEU A 170 -2.50 -1.56 -15.76
CA LEU A 170 -3.61 -1.34 -16.69
C LEU A 170 -3.49 -0.04 -17.48
N GLU A 171 -2.92 1.00 -16.90
CA GLU A 171 -2.93 2.33 -17.49
C GLU A 171 -1.61 3.06 -17.27
N PRO A 172 -1.17 3.89 -18.23
CA PRO A 172 -0.12 4.88 -17.99
C PRO A 172 -0.59 5.83 -16.88
N ILE A 173 0.35 6.37 -16.13
CA ILE A 173 0.05 7.36 -15.08
C ILE A 173 -0.76 8.48 -15.73
N PRO A 174 -2.00 8.77 -15.28
CA PRO A 174 -2.78 9.84 -15.89
C PRO A 174 -2.01 11.15 -15.75
N ALA A 175 -1.97 11.96 -16.83
CA ALA A 175 -1.36 13.30 -16.84
C ALA A 175 -1.94 14.21 -15.73
N ALA A 176 -3.15 13.95 -15.26
CA ALA A 176 -3.77 14.59 -14.11
C ALA A 176 -2.98 14.42 -12.80
N LEU A 177 -2.20 13.35 -12.65
CA LEU A 177 -1.30 13.18 -11.49
C LEU A 177 -0.03 14.00 -11.61
N GLU A 178 0.45 14.24 -12.81
CA GLU A 178 1.55 15.18 -13.07
C GLU A 178 1.14 16.62 -12.79
N SER A 179 -0.08 17.01 -13.13
CA SER A 179 -0.59 18.37 -12.85
C SER A 179 -0.82 18.63 -11.36
N LEU A 180 -1.24 17.65 -10.57
CA LEU A 180 -1.33 17.75 -9.11
C LEU A 180 0.05 17.80 -8.43
N GLN A 181 1.08 17.25 -9.07
CA GLN A 181 2.45 17.29 -8.58
C GLN A 181 3.21 18.55 -9.01
N ALA A 182 2.82 19.17 -10.14
CA ALA A 182 3.41 20.41 -10.65
C ALA A 182 2.72 21.67 -10.13
N GLY A 183 1.49 21.59 -9.63
CA GLY A 183 0.63 22.74 -9.37
C GLY A 183 0.03 22.80 -7.97
N SER A 184 0.82 22.83 -6.93
CA SER A 184 0.39 23.45 -5.67
C SER A 184 1.01 24.82 -5.52
N SER A 185 0.76 25.68 -6.50
CA SER A 185 0.93 27.13 -6.31
C SER A 185 -0.48 27.74 -6.16
N PRO A 186 -0.84 28.33 -5.04
CA PRO A 186 -2.11 29.02 -4.90
C PRO A 186 -2.00 30.38 -5.62
N ALA A 187 -2.32 30.41 -6.91
CA ALA A 187 -2.41 31.64 -7.64
C ALA A 187 -3.88 31.97 -7.95
N GLY A 188 -4.35 33.02 -7.30
CA GLY A 188 -5.36 33.89 -7.88
C GLY A 188 -6.82 33.51 -7.67
N ALA A 189 -7.39 33.91 -6.53
CA ALA A 189 -8.82 34.14 -6.41
C ALA A 189 -9.25 35.22 -7.40
N SER A 190 -9.71 34.82 -8.59
CA SER A 190 -10.43 35.70 -9.52
C SER A 190 -11.87 35.84 -9.06
N LYS A 191 -12.22 37.05 -8.61
CA LYS A 191 -13.60 37.48 -8.37
C LYS A 191 -14.42 37.36 -9.66
N SER A 192 -15.28 36.35 -9.76
CA SER A 192 -16.31 36.28 -10.78
C SER A 192 -17.57 36.95 -10.26
N THR A 193 -17.87 38.11 -10.83
CA THR A 193 -19.13 38.86 -10.69
C THR A 193 -20.33 38.01 -11.15
N SER A 194 -21.20 37.72 -10.20
CA SER A 194 -22.51 37.11 -10.40
C SER A 194 -23.39 38.01 -11.25
N LYS A 195 -23.76 37.62 -12.45
CA LYS A 195 -24.89 38.14 -13.19
C LYS A 195 -26.12 37.28 -12.89
N THR A 196 -27.02 37.83 -12.10
CA THR A 196 -28.37 37.35 -11.82
C THR A 196 -29.18 37.26 -13.13
N VAL A 197 -29.52 36.07 -13.53
CA VAL A 197 -30.56 35.86 -14.60
C VAL A 197 -31.81 35.32 -13.92
N THR A 198 -32.79 36.20 -13.79
CA THR A 198 -34.15 35.88 -13.38
C THR A 198 -34.87 35.12 -14.52
N HIS A 199 -35.20 33.86 -14.29
CA HIS A 199 -36.12 33.12 -15.16
C HIS A 199 -37.45 32.93 -14.44
N LYS A 200 -38.49 33.54 -15.03
CA LYS A 200 -39.90 33.49 -14.62
C LYS A 200 -40.44 32.06 -14.74
N SER A 201 -40.98 31.61 -13.64
CA SER A 201 -41.79 30.39 -13.53
C SER A 201 -43.10 30.54 -14.29
N LYS A 202 -43.47 29.54 -15.09
CA LYS A 202 -44.80 29.36 -15.65
C LYS A 202 -45.39 28.07 -15.12
N ALA A 203 -46.39 28.26 -14.26
CA ALA A 203 -47.20 27.17 -13.70
C ALA A 203 -48.06 26.53 -14.80
N VAL A 204 -48.11 25.21 -14.83
CA VAL A 204 -49.21 24.45 -15.48
C VAL A 204 -49.75 23.46 -14.41
N ARG A 205 -51.02 23.65 -14.16
CA ARG A 205 -51.92 22.86 -13.33
C ARG A 205 -52.59 21.76 -14.16
N GLN A 206 -53.14 20.79 -13.49
CA GLN A 206 -54.10 19.73 -13.91
C GLN A 206 -53.44 18.37 -14.14
N GLY A 207 -53.99 17.22 -13.66
CA GLY A 207 -55.31 16.98 -13.07
C GLY A 207 -55.38 15.55 -12.53
N THR A 208 -56.26 15.37 -11.67
CA THR A 208 -57.03 14.30 -11.08
C THR A 208 -57.05 12.92 -11.80
N GLY A 209 -57.14 11.86 -10.99
CA GLY A 209 -57.58 10.52 -11.37
C GLY A 209 -57.12 9.48 -10.37
N ALA A 210 -57.86 9.26 -9.38
CA ALA A 210 -58.50 8.16 -8.68
C ALA A 210 -58.39 6.81 -9.43
N ASP A 211 -57.95 5.76 -8.71
CA ASP A 211 -58.72 4.55 -8.37
C ASP A 211 -57.84 3.47 -7.80
N ALA A 212 -58.19 2.99 -6.60
CA ALA A 212 -57.85 1.68 -6.10
C ALA A 212 -58.88 0.66 -6.65
N PRO A 213 -58.69 -0.66 -6.63
CA PRO A 213 -58.82 -1.43 -5.37
C PRO A 213 -58.00 -2.74 -5.23
N HIS A 214 -57.88 -3.19 -3.98
CA HIS A 214 -57.99 -4.53 -3.41
C HIS A 214 -57.72 -5.79 -4.26
N HIS A 215 -56.87 -6.67 -3.77
CA HIS A 215 -57.03 -8.12 -3.53
C HIS A 215 -55.78 -8.65 -2.81
N ASP A 216 -55.83 -9.01 -1.59
CA ASP A 216 -56.17 -10.19 -0.75
C ASP A 216 -55.83 -11.56 -1.37
N ARG A 217 -55.21 -12.36 -0.45
CA ARG A 217 -55.00 -13.82 -0.34
C ARG A 217 -53.60 -14.36 -0.53
N SER A 218 -52.98 -14.67 0.62
CA SER A 218 -52.85 -16.04 1.20
C SER A 218 -52.23 -17.13 0.31
N GLY A 219 -51.13 -17.69 0.83
CA GLY A 219 -50.43 -18.89 0.36
C GLY A 219 -49.07 -18.99 1.04
#